data_9d5ec13d044449709fe9e1ba8a620621
#
_entry.id   9d5ec13d044449709fe9e1ba8a620621
#
_cell.length_a   1.000
_cell.length_b   1.000
_cell.length_c   1.000
_cell.angle_alpha   90.00
_cell.angle_beta   90.00
_cell.angle_gamma   90.00
#
_symmetry.space_group_name_H-M   'P 1'
#
loop_
_entity.id
_entity.type
_entity.pdbx_description
1 polymer ?
#
loop_
_entity_poly.entity_id
_entity_poly.type
_entity_poly.pdbx_seq_one_letter_code
_entity_poly.pdbx_strand_id
1 'polypeptide(L)'
;IYPEEIEEKINSFSLVAESLVVRRGDRLVALIVPDPEVAQREGLSPEAAWQRIEEFRAQLNNQVATYEKVTRFVLQEEPFVKTPKRSIKRFLYEEKTN
;
A
#
# COMPACT_ATOMS: atom_id res chain seq x y z
N ILE A 1 11.89 -12.26 -1.95
CA ILE A 1 10.65 -11.55 -1.63
C ILE A 1 10.03 -11.01 -2.90
N TYR A 2 8.76 -11.29 -3.07
CA TYR A 2 8.03 -10.79 -4.22
C TYR A 2 7.05 -9.72 -3.72
N PRO A 3 7.35 -8.43 -3.90
CA PRO A 3 6.48 -7.34 -3.44
C PRO A 3 5.05 -7.48 -3.91
N GLU A 4 4.84 -8.06 -5.09
CA GLU A 4 3.51 -8.26 -5.66
C GLU A 4 2.63 -9.15 -4.78
N GLU A 5 3.21 -10.13 -4.10
CA GLU A 5 2.45 -10.99 -3.20
C GLU A 5 1.94 -10.24 -1.98
N ILE A 6 2.77 -9.35 -1.46
CA ILE A 6 2.37 -8.51 -0.32
C ILE A 6 1.31 -7.51 -0.77
N GLU A 7 1.51 -6.92 -1.95
CA GLU A 7 0.54 -5.98 -2.52
C GLU A 7 -0.83 -6.62 -2.72
N GLU A 8 -0.84 -7.88 -3.16
CA GLU A 8 -2.09 -8.60 -3.32
C GLU A 8 -2.86 -8.71 -2.01
N LYS A 9 -2.14 -9.00 -0.93
CA LYS A 9 -2.75 -9.07 0.39
C LYS A 9 -3.27 -7.70 0.83
N ILE A 10 -2.52 -6.63 0.57
CA ILE A 10 -2.94 -5.27 0.92
C ILE A 10 -4.17 -4.89 0.10
N ASN A 11 -4.16 -5.21 -1.19
CA ASN A 11 -5.25 -4.84 -2.09
C ASN A 11 -6.54 -5.62 -1.81
N SER A 12 -6.47 -6.67 -1.00
CA SER A 12 -7.68 -7.38 -0.57
C SER A 12 -8.52 -6.56 0.40
N PHE A 13 -7.94 -5.52 1.00
CA PHE A 13 -8.66 -4.65 1.91
C PHE A 13 -9.42 -3.60 1.08
N SER A 14 -10.75 -3.55 1.27
CA SER A 14 -11.61 -2.77 0.39
C SER A 14 -11.32 -1.27 0.39
N LEU A 15 -10.79 -0.73 1.48
CA LEU A 15 -10.45 0.69 1.59
C LEU A 15 -9.18 1.06 0.81
N VAL A 16 -8.45 0.08 0.30
CA VAL A 16 -7.25 0.31 -0.50
C VAL A 16 -7.60 0.16 -1.97
N ALA A 17 -7.38 1.22 -2.76
CA ALA A 17 -7.58 1.17 -4.21
C ALA A 17 -6.34 0.60 -4.90
N GLU A 18 -5.16 1.05 -4.47
CA GLU A 18 -3.90 0.61 -5.04
C GLU A 18 -2.83 0.60 -3.97
N SER A 19 -1.83 -0.26 -4.14
CA SER A 19 -0.69 -0.28 -3.24
C SER A 19 0.58 -0.61 -4.02
N LEU A 20 1.71 -0.16 -3.48
CA LEU A 20 3.02 -0.46 -4.04
C LEU A 20 3.98 -0.66 -2.89
N VAL A 21 4.54 -1.86 -2.79
CA VAL A 21 5.52 -2.18 -1.75
C VAL A 21 6.91 -1.88 -2.29
N VAL A 22 7.62 -1.02 -1.58
CA VAL A 22 8.97 -0.60 -1.98
C VAL A 22 9.91 -0.79 -0.81
N ARG A 23 11.20 -0.91 -1.14
CA ARG A 23 12.24 -0.99 -0.12
C ARG A 23 12.76 0.41 0.20
N ARG A 24 12.87 0.70 1.48
CA ARG A 24 13.49 1.93 1.96
C ARG A 24 14.60 1.53 2.93
N GLY A 25 15.85 1.54 2.47
CA GLY A 25 16.95 0.98 3.23
C GLY A 25 16.78 -0.53 3.38
N ASP A 26 16.72 -1.00 4.62
CA ASP A 26 16.51 -2.41 4.93
C ASP A 26 15.07 -2.75 5.30
N ARG A 27 14.13 -1.81 5.07
CA ARG A 27 12.73 -1.96 5.46
C ARG A 27 11.81 -1.95 4.25
N LEU A 28 10.67 -2.60 4.41
CA LEU A 28 9.61 -2.55 3.41
C LEU A 28 8.58 -1.51 3.82
N VAL A 29 8.21 -0.67 2.86
CA VAL A 29 7.22 0.39 3.04
C VAL A 29 6.18 0.21 1.95
N ALA A 30 4.91 0.35 2.28
CA ALA A 30 3.84 0.30 1.29
C ALA A 30 3.30 1.70 1.04
N LEU A 31 3.28 2.10 -0.22
CA LEU A 31 2.62 3.32 -0.65
C LEU A 31 1.17 2.95 -0.95
N ILE A 32 0.23 3.64 -0.33
CA ILE A 32 -1.19 3.28 -0.36
C ILE A 32 -2.02 4.39 -0.99
N VAL A 33 -2.83 4.02 -1.97
CA VAL A 33 -3.87 4.90 -2.51
C VAL A 33 -5.20 4.43 -1.94
N PRO A 34 -5.82 5.21 -1.03
CA PRO A 34 -7.12 4.85 -0.49
C PRO A 34 -8.21 4.92 -1.55
N ASP A 35 -9.30 4.19 -1.33
CA ASP A 35 -10.45 4.21 -2.21
C ASP A 35 -11.52 5.14 -1.62
N PRO A 36 -11.71 6.34 -2.19
CA PRO A 36 -12.64 7.31 -1.62
C PRO A 36 -14.09 6.90 -1.76
N GLU A 37 -14.43 6.13 -2.79
CA GLU A 37 -15.80 5.68 -2.98
C GLU A 37 -16.20 4.69 -1.92
N VAL A 38 -15.32 3.76 -1.59
CA VAL A 38 -15.57 2.79 -0.52
C VAL A 38 -15.67 3.49 0.82
N ALA A 39 -14.76 4.42 1.10
CA ALA A 39 -14.79 5.18 2.35
C ALA A 39 -16.11 5.93 2.50
N GLN A 40 -16.56 6.58 1.44
CA GLN A 40 -17.82 7.33 1.45
C GLN A 40 -19.01 6.39 1.69
N ARG A 41 -19.00 5.24 1.03
CA ARG A 41 -20.07 4.26 1.17
C ARG A 41 -20.17 3.73 2.60
N GLU A 42 -19.03 3.62 3.28
CA GLU A 42 -18.97 3.16 4.66
C GLU A 42 -19.13 4.29 5.68
N GLY A 43 -19.36 5.52 5.22
CA GLY A 43 -19.56 6.64 6.11
C GLY A 43 -18.28 7.11 6.80
N LEU A 44 -17.13 6.87 6.20
CA LEU A 44 -15.84 7.21 6.79
C LEU A 44 -15.27 8.48 6.18
N SER A 45 -14.77 9.38 7.05
CA SER A 45 -13.95 10.50 6.58
C SER A 45 -12.63 9.97 6.04
N PRO A 46 -11.88 10.77 5.25
CA PRO A 46 -10.56 10.33 4.79
C PRO A 46 -9.63 9.94 5.94
N GLU A 47 -9.69 10.67 7.05
CA GLU A 47 -8.85 10.38 8.23
C GLU A 47 -9.27 9.07 8.89
N ALA A 48 -10.58 8.83 9.01
CA ALA A 48 -11.07 7.59 9.60
C ALA A 48 -10.74 6.39 8.70
N ALA A 49 -10.86 6.57 7.38
CA ALA A 49 -10.51 5.53 6.43
C ALA A 49 -9.01 5.18 6.53
N TRP A 50 -8.16 6.20 6.63
CA TRP A 50 -6.72 5.98 6.78
C TRP A 50 -6.41 5.24 8.07
N GLN A 51 -7.09 5.57 9.16
CA GLN A 51 -6.89 4.88 10.42
C GLN A 51 -7.24 3.39 10.31
N ARG A 52 -8.31 3.07 9.58
CA ARG A 52 -8.67 1.67 9.34
C ARG A 52 -7.59 0.95 8.53
N ILE A 53 -7.00 1.64 7.55
CA ILE A 53 -5.92 1.10 6.74
C ILE A 53 -4.69 0.83 7.63
N GLU A 54 -4.38 1.76 8.53
CA GLU A 54 -3.27 1.58 9.47
C GLU A 54 -3.48 0.38 10.41
N GLU A 55 -4.70 0.19 10.87
CA GLU A 55 -5.04 -0.97 11.70
C GLU A 55 -4.87 -2.27 10.91
N PHE A 56 -5.20 -2.24 9.63
CA PHE A 56 -5.02 -3.40 8.77
C PHE A 56 -3.54 -3.80 8.64
N ARG A 57 -2.63 -2.84 8.68
CA ARG A 57 -1.20 -3.13 8.59
C ARG A 57 -0.76 -4.11 9.69
N ALA A 58 -1.26 -3.92 10.90
CA ALA A 58 -0.94 -4.82 12.02
C ALA A 58 -1.43 -6.24 11.75
N GLN A 59 -2.66 -6.36 11.21
CA GLN A 59 -3.21 -7.67 10.86
C GLN A 59 -2.40 -8.32 9.73
N LEU A 60 -2.01 -7.53 8.73
CA LEU A 60 -1.19 -8.02 7.63
C LEU A 60 0.12 -8.59 8.15
N ASN A 61 0.77 -7.86 9.05
CA ASN A 61 2.07 -8.27 9.56
C ASN A 61 2.01 -9.56 10.41
N ASN A 62 0.82 -9.92 10.88
CA ASN A 62 0.63 -11.18 11.58
C ASN A 62 0.50 -12.37 10.61
N GLN A 63 0.30 -12.08 9.31
CA GLN A 63 0.06 -13.11 8.30
C GLN A 63 1.25 -13.36 7.39
N VAL A 64 2.30 -12.55 7.50
CA VAL A 64 3.47 -12.65 6.63
C VAL A 64 4.71 -13.05 7.43
N ALA A 65 5.71 -13.57 6.74
CA ALA A 65 6.98 -13.92 7.37
C ALA A 65 7.66 -12.65 7.91
N THR A 66 8.52 -12.83 8.91
CA THR A 66 9.16 -11.69 9.58
C THR A 66 9.87 -10.76 8.60
N TYR A 67 10.55 -11.32 7.60
CA TYR A 67 11.28 -10.53 6.62
C TYR A 67 10.37 -9.85 5.58
N GLU A 68 9.08 -10.20 5.57
CA GLU A 68 8.09 -9.60 4.67
C GLU A 68 7.23 -8.55 5.36
N LYS A 69 7.50 -8.27 6.63
CA LYS A 69 6.68 -7.30 7.37
C LYS A 69 6.84 -5.91 6.80
N VAL A 70 5.71 -5.25 6.61
CA VAL A 70 5.67 -3.86 6.15
C VAL A 70 5.77 -2.97 7.38
N THR A 71 6.86 -2.21 7.47
CA THR A 71 7.11 -1.35 8.63
C THR A 71 6.20 -0.15 8.68
N ARG A 72 5.76 0.32 7.51
CA ARG A 72 5.03 1.58 7.45
C ARG A 72 4.15 1.62 6.21
N PHE A 73 2.97 2.20 6.36
CA PHE A 73 2.11 2.59 5.24
C PHE A 73 2.27 4.09 5.03
N VAL A 74 2.43 4.50 3.78
CA VAL A 74 2.57 5.91 3.41
C VAL A 74 1.42 6.26 2.49
N LEU A 75 0.74 7.36 2.79
CA LEU A 75 -0.37 7.84 1.95
C LEU A 75 0.17 8.34 0.62
N GLN A 76 -0.33 7.75 -0.46
CA GLN A 76 -0.08 8.20 -1.82
C GLN A 76 -1.32 8.96 -2.28
N GLU A 77 -1.19 10.28 -2.42
CA GLU A 77 -2.34 11.13 -2.70
C GLU A 77 -2.83 11.01 -4.13
N GLU A 78 -1.94 10.73 -5.07
CA GLU A 78 -2.31 10.61 -6.47
C GLU A 78 -2.15 9.16 -6.94
N PRO A 79 -2.96 8.74 -7.93
CA PRO A 79 -2.78 7.40 -8.49
C PRO A 79 -1.38 7.20 -9.02
N PHE A 80 -0.90 5.96 -8.96
CA PHE A 80 0.43 5.64 -9.49
C PHE A 80 0.47 5.80 -11.01
N VAL A 81 1.63 6.22 -11.52
CA VAL A 81 1.86 6.27 -12.96
C VAL A 81 1.99 4.85 -13.49
N LYS A 82 1.28 4.56 -14.56
CA LYS A 82 1.18 3.20 -15.11
C LYS A 82 1.64 3.14 -16.55
N THR A 83 2.07 1.94 -16.96
CA THR A 83 2.36 1.64 -18.35
C THR A 83 1.05 1.48 -19.13
N PRO A 84 1.12 1.42 -20.48
CA PRO A 84 -0.09 1.14 -21.28
C PRO A 84 -0.78 -0.17 -20.89
N LYS A 85 -0.05 -1.13 -20.33
CA LYS A 85 -0.62 -2.39 -19.85
C LYS A 85 -1.17 -2.31 -18.43
N ARG A 86 -1.23 -1.09 -17.86
CA ARG A 86 -1.73 -0.80 -16.52
C ARG A 86 -0.89 -1.38 -15.39
N SER A 87 0.39 -1.62 -15.66
CA SER A 87 1.34 -1.97 -14.61
C SER A 87 1.94 -0.71 -14.01
N ILE A 88 2.08 -0.67 -12.70
CA ILE A 88 2.68 0.50 -12.03
C ILE A 88 4.13 0.64 -12.48
N LYS A 89 4.54 1.85 -12.81
CA LYS A 89 5.94 2.15 -13.13
C LYS A 89 6.73 2.22 -11.82
N ARG A 90 7.11 1.06 -11.31
CA ARG A 90 7.74 0.92 -9.99
C ARG A 90 8.99 1.76 -9.83
N PHE A 91 9.77 1.89 -10.92
CA PHE A 91 11.05 2.61 -10.87
C PHE A 91 10.88 4.08 -10.48
N LEU A 92 9.68 4.66 -10.66
CA LEU A 92 9.45 6.05 -10.28
C LEU A 92 9.33 6.23 -8.77
N TYR A 93 9.05 5.15 -8.04
CA TYR A 93 8.76 5.20 -6.61
C TYR A 93 9.82 4.53 -5.75
N GLU A 94 10.77 3.85 -6.36
CA GLU A 94 11.85 3.21 -5.65
C GLU A 94 12.85 4.24 -5.13
N GLU A 95 13.45 3.93 -3.99
CA GLU A 95 14.48 4.78 -3.43
C GLU A 95 15.67 4.83 -4.37
N LYS A 96 16.07 6.04 -4.73
CA LYS A 96 17.25 6.24 -5.56
C LYS A 96 18.47 6.28 -4.67
N THR A 97 19.33 5.28 -4.81
CA THR A 97 20.61 5.29 -4.13
C THR A 97 21.59 6.15 -4.97
N ASN A 98 22.18 7.11 -4.31
CA ASN A 98 23.21 7.92 -4.94
C ASN A 98 24.57 7.24 -4.77
#